data_32792ab782e755068402a44a527112a7
#
_entry.id   32792ab782e755068402a44a527112a7
#
_cell.length_a   1.000
_cell.length_b   1.000
_cell.length_c   1.000
_cell.angle_alpha   90.00
_cell.angle_beta   90.00
_cell.angle_gamma   90.00
#
_symmetry.space_group_name_H-M   'P 1'
#
loop_
_entity.id
_entity.type
_entity.pdbx_description
1 polymer ?
#
loop_
_entity_poly.entity_id
_entity_poly.type
_entity_poly.pdbx_seq_one_letter_code
_entity_poly.pdbx_strand_id
1 'polypeptide(L)'
;MIARFAIPFFLIMGLVVVPLLLVLLCRWLMPRRHWRKGAIACTLIIWGLVLYGHLVGYQQLEVHRYDFVSEDLPKAFDGYRIVQFSDAHVGTMTGSRQWLLQRAVDSINALKPDVIIFTGDLQNLHPDELQEHMETLRQLHAKDGVYSILGNHDYPTYLDCDEATKAALVKQIILYERELGWKLLLNEHSIVRRGSDSIVIAGMENWGSMKRMPRKGDVKKTLAGLSPDSCPFIIMLQHDPSAWDEKILPECQAQLTLSGHTHGGQFELFGWSPASLSYKEWGGWTYKDGRALYVSTGLGALIPFRLGMPGEIVQITLKSSNFEH
;
A
#
# COMPACT_ATOMS: atom_id res chain seq x y z
N MET A 1 15.20 -1.72 -15.16
CA MET A 1 16.18 -0.58 -15.24
C MET A 1 16.01 0.38 -14.06
N ILE A 2 14.80 0.89 -13.76
CA ILE A 2 14.58 1.92 -12.72
C ILE A 2 15.03 1.45 -11.32
N ALA A 3 14.67 0.25 -10.87
CA ALA A 3 15.08 -0.20 -9.53
C ALA A 3 16.60 -0.46 -9.41
N ARG A 4 17.28 -0.89 -10.46
CA ARG A 4 18.76 -0.98 -10.47
C ARG A 4 19.44 0.37 -10.25
N PHE A 5 18.78 1.47 -10.66
CA PHE A 5 19.28 2.83 -10.50
C PHE A 5 18.67 3.55 -9.30
N ALA A 6 17.47 3.14 -8.82
CA ALA A 6 16.81 3.80 -7.70
C ALA A 6 17.65 3.70 -6.41
N ILE A 7 18.09 2.51 -6.02
CA ILE A 7 18.91 2.34 -4.82
C ILE A 7 20.23 3.13 -4.90
N PRO A 8 21.06 2.99 -5.96
CA PRO A 8 22.25 3.83 -6.12
C PRO A 8 21.94 5.32 -6.16
N PHE A 9 20.86 5.72 -6.84
CA PHE A 9 20.45 7.12 -6.92
C PHE A 9 20.13 7.71 -5.54
N PHE A 10 19.28 7.03 -4.74
CA PHE A 10 18.95 7.50 -3.38
C PHE A 10 20.15 7.50 -2.45
N LEU A 11 21.04 6.50 -2.55
CA LEU A 11 22.30 6.50 -1.80
C LEU A 11 23.21 7.67 -2.20
N ILE A 12 23.39 7.92 -3.49
CA ILE A 12 24.19 9.05 -3.98
C ILE A 12 23.54 10.37 -3.54
N MET A 13 22.25 10.53 -3.68
CA MET A 13 21.53 11.73 -3.22
C MET A 13 21.72 11.95 -1.71
N GLY A 14 21.42 10.95 -0.87
CA GLY A 14 21.50 11.09 0.58
C GLY A 14 22.93 11.17 1.13
N LEU A 15 23.85 10.38 0.59
CA LEU A 15 25.21 10.31 1.13
C LEU A 15 26.20 11.31 0.51
N VAL A 16 25.91 11.84 -0.68
CA VAL A 16 26.83 12.72 -1.41
C VAL A 16 26.21 14.07 -1.76
N VAL A 17 25.11 14.07 -2.54
CA VAL A 17 24.58 15.32 -3.11
C VAL A 17 24.00 16.23 -2.03
N VAL A 18 23.14 15.70 -1.13
CA VAL A 18 22.56 16.50 -0.05
C VAL A 18 23.63 17.05 0.89
N PRO A 19 24.60 16.26 1.40
CA PRO A 19 25.73 16.80 2.16
C PRO A 19 26.51 17.87 1.42
N LEU A 20 26.79 17.68 0.12
CA LEU A 20 27.51 18.67 -0.68
C LEU A 20 26.75 20.01 -0.77
N LEU A 21 25.43 19.95 -1.03
CA LEU A 21 24.59 21.15 -1.06
C LEU A 21 24.56 21.84 0.31
N LEU A 22 24.53 21.10 1.41
CA LEU A 22 24.61 21.64 2.76
C LEU A 22 25.98 22.30 3.05
N VAL A 23 27.06 21.69 2.56
CA VAL A 23 28.40 22.31 2.64
C VAL A 23 28.40 23.70 1.94
N LEU A 24 27.82 23.76 0.74
CA LEU A 24 27.71 25.01 -0.01
C LEU A 24 26.83 26.05 0.71
N LEU A 25 25.68 25.58 1.25
CA LEU A 25 24.76 26.42 2.02
C LEU A 25 25.41 26.95 3.31
N CYS A 26 26.07 26.09 4.07
CA CYS A 26 26.81 26.50 5.27
C CYS A 26 27.91 27.54 4.94
N ARG A 27 28.61 27.33 3.81
CA ARG A 27 29.63 28.29 3.35
C ARG A 27 29.04 29.67 3.01
N TRP A 28 27.81 29.69 2.51
CA TRP A 28 27.11 30.92 2.13
C TRP A 28 26.46 31.63 3.33
N LEU A 29 25.84 30.88 4.26
CA LEU A 29 25.09 31.45 5.38
C LEU A 29 25.93 31.74 6.63
N MET A 30 27.03 31.01 6.83
CA MET A 30 27.80 31.07 8.09
C MET A 30 29.08 31.90 7.98
N PRO A 31 29.52 32.57 9.07
CA PRO A 31 30.80 33.29 9.10
C PRO A 31 31.96 32.38 8.68
N ARG A 32 32.96 32.95 7.99
CA ARG A 32 34.15 32.23 7.45
C ARG A 32 34.82 31.28 8.46
N ARG A 33 34.72 31.58 9.76
CA ARG A 33 35.37 30.79 10.84
C ARG A 33 34.58 29.50 11.21
N HIS A 34 33.27 29.45 10.98
CA HIS A 34 32.40 28.40 11.54
C HIS A 34 31.74 27.49 10.49
N TRP A 35 31.68 27.86 9.21
CA TRP A 35 30.97 27.10 8.20
C TRP A 35 31.46 25.65 8.07
N ARG A 36 32.76 25.37 8.25
CA ARG A 36 33.30 24.01 8.15
C ARG A 36 32.74 23.10 9.25
N LYS A 37 32.67 23.61 10.50
CA LYS A 37 32.10 22.88 11.63
C LYS A 37 30.60 22.61 11.43
N GLY A 38 29.86 23.62 10.95
CA GLY A 38 28.45 23.48 10.60
C GLY A 38 28.22 22.46 9.48
N ALA A 39 29.01 22.54 8.40
CA ALA A 39 28.92 21.57 7.31
C ALA A 39 29.18 20.13 7.74
N ILE A 40 30.23 19.90 8.57
CA ILE A 40 30.53 18.58 9.11
C ILE A 40 29.36 18.09 9.98
N ALA A 41 28.85 18.93 10.89
CA ALA A 41 27.72 18.56 11.75
C ALA A 41 26.48 18.18 10.94
N CYS A 42 26.08 19.00 9.94
CA CYS A 42 24.96 18.70 9.06
C CYS A 42 25.16 17.39 8.27
N THR A 43 26.37 17.17 7.75
CA THR A 43 26.69 15.91 7.03
C THR A 43 26.55 14.69 7.94
N LEU A 44 27.08 14.76 9.16
CA LEU A 44 26.98 13.65 10.12
C LEU A 44 25.52 13.39 10.53
N ILE A 45 24.71 14.44 10.69
CA ILE A 45 23.26 14.30 10.97
C ILE A 45 22.58 13.60 9.81
N ILE A 46 22.78 14.03 8.57
CA ILE A 46 22.17 13.38 7.39
C ILE A 46 22.58 11.91 7.28
N TRP A 47 23.85 11.61 7.44
CA TRP A 47 24.33 10.23 7.42
C TRP A 47 23.73 9.40 8.55
N GLY A 48 23.59 9.98 9.74
CA GLY A 48 22.90 9.35 10.86
C GLY A 48 21.44 9.04 10.54
N LEU A 49 20.70 9.98 9.92
CA LEU A 49 19.32 9.80 9.51
C LEU A 49 19.17 8.73 8.41
N VAL A 50 20.06 8.74 7.42
CA VAL A 50 20.06 7.70 6.36
C VAL A 50 20.34 6.32 6.95
N LEU A 51 21.34 6.21 7.82
CA LEU A 51 21.65 4.94 8.49
C LEU A 51 20.50 4.48 9.40
N TYR A 52 19.92 5.40 10.17
CA TYR A 52 18.74 5.13 11.01
C TYR A 52 17.56 4.62 10.15
N GLY A 53 17.23 5.32 9.08
CA GLY A 53 16.12 4.94 8.19
C GLY A 53 16.31 3.56 7.56
N HIS A 54 17.56 3.19 7.26
CA HIS A 54 17.88 1.87 6.70
C HIS A 54 17.90 0.75 7.75
N LEU A 55 18.53 0.97 8.91
CA LEU A 55 18.75 -0.05 9.92
C LEU A 55 17.61 -0.17 10.94
N VAL A 56 16.93 0.93 11.23
CA VAL A 56 15.90 1.00 12.27
C VAL A 56 14.53 1.32 11.67
N GLY A 57 14.42 2.42 10.95
CA GLY A 57 13.14 2.91 10.43
C GLY A 57 12.44 1.90 9.51
N TYR A 58 13.20 1.25 8.62
CA TYR A 58 12.66 0.20 7.73
C TYR A 58 12.12 -1.02 8.50
N GLN A 59 12.62 -1.26 9.71
CA GLN A 59 12.17 -2.39 10.53
C GLN A 59 10.98 -2.04 11.42
N GLN A 60 10.56 -0.78 11.48
CA GLN A 60 9.40 -0.38 12.27
C GLN A 60 8.11 -0.83 11.60
N LEU A 61 7.15 -1.28 12.42
CA LEU A 61 5.83 -1.72 11.99
C LEU A 61 4.81 -1.19 12.99
N GLU A 62 3.81 -0.48 12.49
CA GLU A 62 2.70 0.04 13.27
C GLU A 62 1.37 -0.59 12.87
N VAL A 63 0.49 -0.73 13.85
CA VAL A 63 -0.87 -1.23 13.64
C VAL A 63 -1.83 -0.09 14.00
N HIS A 64 -2.45 0.47 12.98
CA HIS A 64 -3.49 1.49 13.14
C HIS A 64 -4.87 0.85 13.27
N ARG A 65 -5.72 1.40 14.14
CA ARG A 65 -7.08 0.90 14.34
C ARG A 65 -8.06 2.05 14.20
N TYR A 66 -9.06 1.84 13.34
CA TYR A 66 -10.10 2.83 13.03
C TYR A 66 -11.47 2.19 13.06
N ASP A 67 -12.48 2.96 13.45
CA ASP A 67 -13.87 2.65 13.19
C ASP A 67 -14.34 3.39 11.94
N PHE A 68 -14.99 2.70 11.03
CA PHE A 68 -15.66 3.27 9.87
C PHE A 68 -17.17 3.17 10.07
N VAL A 69 -17.83 4.31 10.26
CA VAL A 69 -19.28 4.40 10.53
C VAL A 69 -20.02 4.67 9.22
N SER A 70 -21.06 3.89 8.92
CA SER A 70 -21.93 4.10 7.76
C SER A 70 -23.37 3.74 8.05
N GLU A 71 -24.30 4.56 7.54
CA GLU A 71 -25.74 4.29 7.58
C GLU A 71 -26.14 3.14 6.66
N ASP A 72 -25.38 2.94 5.58
CA ASP A 72 -25.64 1.88 4.59
C ASP A 72 -25.15 0.50 5.06
N LEU A 73 -24.43 0.41 6.20
CA LEU A 73 -23.89 -0.86 6.66
C LEU A 73 -25.03 -1.78 7.18
N PRO A 74 -25.19 -3.00 6.62
CA PRO A 74 -26.15 -3.94 7.13
C PRO A 74 -25.83 -4.37 8.57
N LYS A 75 -26.85 -4.55 9.41
CA LYS A 75 -26.71 -4.85 10.85
C LYS A 75 -25.81 -6.05 11.15
N ALA A 76 -25.89 -7.09 10.35
CA ALA A 76 -25.09 -8.30 10.56
C ALA A 76 -23.57 -8.07 10.38
N PHE A 77 -23.17 -6.92 9.88
CA PHE A 77 -21.78 -6.52 9.70
C PHE A 77 -21.31 -5.45 10.70
N ASP A 78 -22.14 -5.06 11.67
CA ASP A 78 -21.65 -4.22 12.78
C ASP A 78 -20.57 -4.94 13.58
N GLY A 79 -19.43 -4.28 13.77
CA GLY A 79 -18.25 -4.88 14.38
C GLY A 79 -17.39 -5.74 13.45
N TYR A 80 -17.68 -5.80 12.14
CA TYR A 80 -16.90 -6.55 11.14
C TYR A 80 -15.49 -5.96 11.00
N ARG A 81 -14.45 -6.80 11.19
CA ARG A 81 -13.05 -6.39 11.22
C ARG A 81 -12.36 -6.68 9.90
N ILE A 82 -12.00 -5.63 9.20
CA ILE A 82 -11.14 -5.66 8.02
C ILE A 82 -9.71 -5.40 8.48
N VAL A 83 -8.76 -6.25 8.08
CA VAL A 83 -7.34 -5.92 8.23
C VAL A 83 -6.75 -5.75 6.85
N GLN A 84 -6.33 -4.51 6.55
CA GLN A 84 -5.65 -4.16 5.31
C GLN A 84 -4.14 -4.15 5.50
N PHE A 85 -3.43 -4.69 4.52
CA PHE A 85 -2.02 -4.43 4.26
C PHE A 85 -1.81 -4.23 2.77
N SER A 86 -0.72 -3.55 2.40
CA SER A 86 -0.42 -3.18 1.02
C SER A 86 1.07 -3.13 0.79
N ASP A 87 1.50 -3.13 -0.46
CA ASP A 87 2.87 -2.79 -0.83
C ASP A 87 3.91 -3.58 -0.02
N ALA A 88 3.77 -4.91 -0.03
CA ALA A 88 4.63 -5.80 0.73
C ALA A 88 6.06 -5.81 0.18
N HIS A 89 6.24 -5.70 -1.14
CA HIS A 89 7.55 -5.67 -1.81
C HIS A 89 8.50 -6.70 -1.23
N VAL A 90 8.06 -7.97 -1.17
CA VAL A 90 8.76 -9.05 -0.45
C VAL A 90 10.21 -9.23 -0.91
N GLY A 91 10.55 -8.85 -2.14
CA GLY A 91 11.91 -8.85 -2.66
C GLY A 91 12.89 -7.95 -1.86
N THR A 92 12.40 -7.05 -1.02
CA THR A 92 13.23 -6.26 -0.10
C THR A 92 13.35 -6.88 1.29
N MET A 93 12.59 -7.95 1.59
CA MET A 93 12.55 -8.67 2.86
C MET A 93 13.31 -10.00 2.81
N THR A 94 14.40 -10.07 2.05
CA THR A 94 15.21 -11.30 1.85
C THR A 94 16.33 -11.45 2.87
N GLY A 95 16.88 -12.66 2.99
CA GLY A 95 18.02 -12.97 3.85
C GLY A 95 17.76 -12.64 5.32
N SER A 96 18.58 -11.79 5.92
CA SER A 96 18.46 -11.39 7.33
C SER A 96 17.20 -10.56 7.65
N ARG A 97 16.36 -10.23 6.66
CA ARG A 97 15.13 -9.43 6.82
C ARG A 97 13.85 -10.25 6.68
N GLN A 98 13.90 -11.53 6.38
CA GLN A 98 12.71 -12.42 6.23
C GLN A 98 11.77 -12.36 7.44
N TRP A 99 12.33 -12.18 8.64
CA TRP A 99 11.55 -12.07 9.88
C TRP A 99 10.59 -10.88 9.90
N LEU A 100 10.82 -9.85 9.06
CA LEU A 100 9.91 -8.69 8.98
C LEU A 100 8.54 -9.13 8.44
N LEU A 101 8.51 -9.95 7.40
CA LEU A 101 7.27 -10.50 6.86
C LEU A 101 6.59 -11.42 7.87
N GLN A 102 7.34 -12.31 8.54
CA GLN A 102 6.77 -13.18 9.58
C GLN A 102 6.12 -12.36 10.70
N ARG A 103 6.81 -11.32 11.19
CA ARG A 103 6.25 -10.43 12.21
C ARG A 103 4.97 -9.72 11.74
N ALA A 104 4.92 -9.32 10.46
CA ALA A 104 3.72 -8.70 9.91
C ALA A 104 2.55 -9.69 9.85
N VAL A 105 2.79 -10.91 9.38
CA VAL A 105 1.79 -11.99 9.34
C VAL A 105 1.28 -12.33 10.74
N ASP A 106 2.18 -12.46 11.71
CA ASP A 106 1.81 -12.71 13.12
C ASP A 106 0.95 -11.57 13.68
N SER A 107 1.32 -10.32 13.35
CA SER A 107 0.56 -9.12 13.78
C SER A 107 -0.83 -9.08 13.16
N ILE A 108 -0.96 -9.37 11.86
CA ILE A 108 -2.25 -9.44 11.15
C ILE A 108 -3.15 -10.51 11.78
N ASN A 109 -2.63 -11.72 11.98
CA ASN A 109 -3.38 -12.84 12.55
C ASN A 109 -3.80 -12.57 14.01
N ALA A 110 -2.95 -11.89 14.80
CA ALA A 110 -3.26 -11.50 16.18
C ALA A 110 -4.45 -10.54 16.29
N LEU A 111 -4.75 -9.77 15.23
CA LEU A 111 -5.93 -8.89 15.15
C LEU A 111 -7.24 -9.66 14.98
N LYS A 112 -7.19 -10.98 14.69
CA LYS A 112 -8.34 -11.85 14.47
C LYS A 112 -9.32 -11.25 13.46
N PRO A 113 -8.89 -10.99 12.21
CA PRO A 113 -9.72 -10.38 11.19
C PRO A 113 -10.92 -11.23 10.80
N ASP A 114 -12.03 -10.60 10.43
CA ASP A 114 -13.10 -11.26 9.69
C ASP A 114 -12.69 -11.43 8.23
N VAL A 115 -11.99 -10.45 7.66
CA VAL A 115 -11.40 -10.49 6.33
C VAL A 115 -10.03 -9.82 6.32
N ILE A 116 -9.11 -10.35 5.53
CA ILE A 116 -7.84 -9.70 5.19
C ILE A 116 -7.94 -9.14 3.78
N ILE A 117 -7.51 -7.89 3.61
CA ILE A 117 -7.46 -7.20 2.32
C ILE A 117 -6.01 -6.87 1.99
N PHE A 118 -5.57 -7.32 0.83
CA PHE A 118 -4.28 -6.95 0.25
C PHE A 118 -4.50 -6.05 -0.97
N THR A 119 -3.96 -4.83 -0.93
CA THR A 119 -4.21 -3.82 -1.97
C THR A 119 -3.08 -3.67 -2.98
N GLY A 120 -2.34 -4.77 -3.25
CA GLY A 120 -1.38 -4.87 -4.36
C GLY A 120 0.08 -4.56 -4.01
N ASP A 121 0.94 -4.74 -5.01
CA ASP A 121 2.41 -4.64 -4.91
C ASP A 121 3.00 -5.68 -3.95
N LEU A 122 2.76 -6.97 -4.27
CA LEU A 122 3.30 -8.09 -3.49
C LEU A 122 4.79 -8.29 -3.79
N GLN A 123 5.16 -8.29 -5.06
CA GLN A 123 6.55 -8.36 -5.52
C GLN A 123 7.18 -6.96 -5.64
N ASN A 124 8.49 -6.91 -5.65
CA ASN A 124 9.21 -5.67 -5.97
C ASN A 124 9.46 -5.53 -7.48
N LEU A 125 9.95 -6.57 -8.14
CA LEU A 125 10.27 -6.58 -9.57
C LEU A 125 9.87 -7.86 -10.29
N HIS A 126 10.02 -9.02 -9.64
CA HIS A 126 9.90 -10.32 -10.30
C HIS A 126 9.12 -11.31 -9.42
N PRO A 127 8.20 -12.10 -10.00
CA PRO A 127 7.40 -13.07 -9.23
C PRO A 127 8.22 -14.08 -8.43
N ASP A 128 9.43 -14.43 -8.88
CA ASP A 128 10.28 -15.39 -8.18
C ASP A 128 10.69 -14.92 -6.77
N GLU A 129 10.59 -13.62 -6.50
CA GLU A 129 10.79 -13.06 -5.15
C GLU A 129 9.82 -13.66 -4.12
N LEU A 130 8.66 -14.18 -4.57
CA LEU A 130 7.68 -14.78 -3.67
C LEU A 130 8.09 -16.18 -3.20
N GLN A 131 8.92 -16.90 -3.94
CA GLN A 131 9.21 -18.32 -3.66
C GLN A 131 9.67 -18.56 -2.22
N GLU A 132 10.57 -17.73 -1.70
CA GLU A 132 11.08 -17.85 -0.32
C GLU A 132 10.08 -17.34 0.75
N HIS A 133 8.98 -16.72 0.35
CA HIS A 133 7.97 -16.11 1.23
C HIS A 133 6.62 -16.85 1.25
N MET A 134 6.41 -17.81 0.35
CA MET A 134 5.13 -18.52 0.20
C MET A 134 4.65 -19.17 1.50
N GLU A 135 5.55 -19.84 2.24
CA GLU A 135 5.20 -20.49 3.51
C GLU A 135 4.78 -19.48 4.59
N THR A 136 5.39 -18.31 4.63
CA THR A 136 5.01 -17.24 5.57
C THR A 136 3.66 -16.64 5.18
N LEU A 137 3.45 -16.34 3.89
CA LEU A 137 2.19 -15.75 3.40
C LEU A 137 0.99 -16.70 3.53
N ARG A 138 1.19 -18.02 3.42
CA ARG A 138 0.14 -19.04 3.66
C ARG A 138 -0.39 -19.04 5.09
N GLN A 139 0.32 -18.49 6.06
CA GLN A 139 -0.11 -18.39 7.45
C GLN A 139 -1.17 -17.30 7.67
N LEU A 140 -1.39 -16.40 6.70
CA LEU A 140 -2.47 -15.42 6.77
C LEU A 140 -3.82 -16.13 6.76
N HIS A 141 -4.65 -15.84 7.77
CA HIS A 141 -5.97 -16.44 7.88
C HIS A 141 -7.01 -15.46 8.43
N ALA A 142 -8.19 -15.50 7.86
CA ALA A 142 -9.37 -14.75 8.28
C ALA A 142 -10.63 -15.59 8.05
N LYS A 143 -11.74 -15.26 8.74
CA LYS A 143 -12.99 -16.03 8.63
C LYS A 143 -13.52 -16.09 7.20
N ASP A 144 -13.50 -14.97 6.49
CA ASP A 144 -13.97 -14.86 5.11
C ASP A 144 -12.84 -14.96 4.08
N GLY A 145 -11.61 -15.18 4.56
CA GLY A 145 -10.40 -15.37 3.76
C GLY A 145 -9.64 -14.10 3.47
N VAL A 146 -8.71 -14.21 2.54
CA VAL A 146 -7.86 -13.11 2.06
C VAL A 146 -8.31 -12.71 0.67
N TYR A 147 -8.58 -11.43 0.46
CA TYR A 147 -8.88 -10.84 -0.84
C TYR A 147 -7.72 -9.98 -1.29
N SER A 148 -7.35 -10.08 -2.55
CA SER A 148 -6.24 -9.34 -3.11
C SER A 148 -6.57 -8.71 -4.46
N ILE A 149 -5.81 -7.69 -4.80
CA ILE A 149 -5.72 -7.09 -6.14
C ILE A 149 -4.25 -6.94 -6.52
N LEU A 150 -3.97 -6.75 -7.81
CA LEU A 150 -2.62 -6.46 -8.28
C LEU A 150 -2.32 -4.95 -8.22
N GLY A 151 -1.10 -4.60 -7.79
CA GLY A 151 -0.55 -3.27 -7.90
C GLY A 151 0.31 -3.07 -9.15
N ASN A 152 0.90 -1.91 -9.34
CA ASN A 152 1.68 -1.62 -10.53
C ASN A 152 3.00 -2.40 -10.63
N HIS A 153 3.57 -2.85 -9.53
CA HIS A 153 4.76 -3.71 -9.51
C HIS A 153 4.43 -5.16 -9.86
N ASP A 154 3.20 -5.60 -9.65
CA ASP A 154 2.74 -6.94 -10.03
C ASP A 154 2.52 -7.05 -11.56
N TYR A 155 2.39 -5.92 -12.25
CA TYR A 155 2.57 -5.82 -13.70
C TYR A 155 4.04 -5.45 -13.95
N PRO A 156 4.81 -6.18 -14.78
CA PRO A 156 6.24 -5.97 -14.97
C PRO A 156 6.55 -4.67 -15.74
N THR A 157 5.98 -3.56 -15.27
CA THR A 157 6.08 -2.21 -15.86
C THR A 157 7.52 -1.70 -15.83
N TYR A 158 8.31 -2.17 -14.86
CA TYR A 158 9.68 -1.71 -14.61
C TYR A 158 10.76 -2.63 -15.18
N LEU A 159 10.36 -3.73 -15.81
CA LEU A 159 11.28 -4.64 -16.49
C LEU A 159 11.40 -4.28 -17.97
N ASP A 160 12.63 -4.30 -18.48
CA ASP A 160 12.93 -4.15 -19.88
C ASP A 160 12.92 -5.53 -20.56
N CYS A 161 11.75 -5.97 -20.95
CA CYS A 161 11.51 -7.25 -21.62
C CYS A 161 10.35 -7.10 -22.61
N ASP A 162 10.21 -8.09 -23.50
CA ASP A 162 9.13 -8.11 -24.50
C ASP A 162 7.76 -8.36 -23.85
N GLU A 163 6.69 -8.06 -24.58
CA GLU A 163 5.31 -8.16 -24.10
C GLU A 163 4.88 -9.60 -23.77
N ALA A 164 5.45 -10.61 -24.46
CA ALA A 164 5.15 -12.00 -24.15
C ALA A 164 5.74 -12.41 -22.80
N THR A 165 6.97 -12.00 -22.53
CA THR A 165 7.62 -12.16 -21.21
C THR A 165 6.85 -11.44 -20.12
N LYS A 166 6.42 -10.19 -20.33
CA LYS A 166 5.58 -9.46 -19.36
C LYS A 166 4.28 -10.21 -19.06
N ALA A 167 3.60 -10.69 -20.09
CA ALA A 167 2.36 -11.45 -19.92
C ALA A 167 2.59 -12.76 -19.13
N ALA A 168 3.71 -13.44 -19.35
CA ALA A 168 4.09 -14.64 -18.61
C ALA A 168 4.34 -14.34 -17.12
N LEU A 169 5.03 -13.23 -16.80
CA LEU A 169 5.29 -12.80 -15.43
C LEU A 169 4.01 -12.42 -14.69
N VAL A 170 3.09 -11.69 -15.35
CA VAL A 170 1.76 -11.41 -14.77
C VAL A 170 1.00 -12.71 -14.48
N LYS A 171 1.04 -13.67 -15.40
CA LYS A 171 0.42 -14.98 -15.18
C LYS A 171 1.04 -15.71 -13.99
N GLN A 172 2.34 -15.60 -13.80
CA GLN A 172 3.06 -16.25 -12.70
C GLN A 172 2.67 -15.65 -11.35
N ILE A 173 2.59 -14.33 -11.20
CA ILE A 173 2.16 -13.70 -9.93
C ILE A 173 0.71 -14.07 -9.60
N ILE A 174 -0.18 -14.10 -10.60
CA ILE A 174 -1.57 -14.55 -10.44
C ILE A 174 -1.62 -16.00 -9.94
N LEU A 175 -0.76 -16.89 -10.45
CA LEU A 175 -0.69 -18.28 -10.01
C LEU A 175 -0.20 -18.37 -8.55
N TYR A 176 0.81 -17.61 -8.16
CA TYR A 176 1.30 -17.60 -6.79
C TYR A 176 0.24 -17.10 -5.80
N GLU A 177 -0.46 -16.01 -6.08
CA GLU A 177 -1.53 -15.53 -5.19
C GLU A 177 -2.68 -16.55 -5.06
N ARG A 178 -3.05 -17.21 -6.15
CA ARG A 178 -4.05 -18.31 -6.11
C ARG A 178 -3.55 -19.52 -5.34
N GLU A 179 -2.27 -19.87 -5.45
CA GLU A 179 -1.63 -20.95 -4.67
C GLU A 179 -1.59 -20.65 -3.18
N LEU A 180 -1.51 -19.37 -2.80
CA LEU A 180 -1.67 -18.92 -1.40
C LEU A 180 -3.11 -19.12 -0.89
N GLY A 181 -4.07 -19.45 -1.75
CA GLY A 181 -5.49 -19.54 -1.42
C GLY A 181 -6.18 -18.17 -1.34
N TRP A 182 -5.55 -17.12 -1.84
CA TRP A 182 -6.13 -15.78 -1.86
C TRP A 182 -7.18 -15.65 -2.97
N LYS A 183 -8.22 -14.88 -2.70
CA LYS A 183 -9.25 -14.51 -3.66
C LYS A 183 -8.78 -13.26 -4.43
N LEU A 184 -7.95 -13.48 -5.45
CA LEU A 184 -7.46 -12.41 -6.32
C LEU A 184 -8.59 -11.94 -7.23
N LEU A 185 -8.91 -10.65 -7.17
CA LEU A 185 -9.95 -9.99 -7.93
C LEU A 185 -9.32 -9.16 -9.07
N LEU A 186 -9.73 -9.44 -10.31
CA LEU A 186 -9.21 -8.81 -11.53
C LEU A 186 -10.37 -8.16 -12.31
N ASN A 187 -10.83 -6.99 -11.87
CA ASN A 187 -12.08 -6.35 -12.24
C ASN A 187 -13.28 -7.28 -11.94
N GLU A 188 -13.31 -7.79 -10.74
CA GLU A 188 -14.28 -8.76 -10.24
C GLU A 188 -14.75 -8.35 -8.84
N HIS A 189 -15.85 -8.94 -8.37
CA HIS A 189 -16.30 -8.77 -7.01
C HIS A 189 -16.69 -10.10 -6.37
N SER A 190 -16.79 -10.08 -5.05
CA SER A 190 -17.26 -11.19 -4.24
C SER A 190 -18.30 -10.68 -3.24
N ILE A 191 -19.32 -11.49 -2.98
CA ILE A 191 -20.37 -11.19 -2.01
C ILE A 191 -20.09 -11.97 -0.73
N VAL A 192 -19.91 -11.25 0.37
CA VAL A 192 -19.81 -11.84 1.72
C VAL A 192 -21.19 -11.77 2.36
N ARG A 193 -21.67 -12.90 2.90
CA ARG A 193 -23.03 -13.04 3.46
C ARG A 193 -23.00 -13.30 4.96
N ARG A 194 -23.95 -12.70 5.68
CA ARG A 194 -24.25 -12.93 7.09
C ARG A 194 -25.76 -13.02 7.26
N GLY A 195 -26.31 -14.26 7.32
CA GLY A 195 -27.76 -14.46 7.30
C GLY A 195 -28.37 -13.93 6.01
N SER A 196 -29.33 -13.01 6.14
CA SER A 196 -29.98 -12.31 5.00
C SER A 196 -29.13 -11.16 4.45
N ASP A 197 -28.20 -10.66 5.25
CA ASP A 197 -27.42 -9.47 4.92
C ASP A 197 -26.17 -9.81 4.09
N SER A 198 -25.70 -8.86 3.30
CA SER A 198 -24.48 -9.02 2.51
C SER A 198 -23.76 -7.69 2.32
N ILE A 199 -22.45 -7.80 2.14
CA ILE A 199 -21.56 -6.72 1.67
C ILE A 199 -20.82 -7.20 0.43
N VAL A 200 -20.33 -6.27 -0.37
CA VAL A 200 -19.56 -6.55 -1.58
C VAL A 200 -18.11 -6.14 -1.36
N ILE A 201 -17.18 -7.04 -1.65
CA ILE A 201 -15.76 -6.75 -1.79
C ILE A 201 -15.46 -6.75 -3.28
N ALA A 202 -15.18 -5.59 -3.84
CA ALA A 202 -14.97 -5.35 -5.26
C ALA A 202 -13.51 -5.01 -5.53
N GLY A 203 -12.83 -5.76 -6.41
CA GLY A 203 -11.42 -5.54 -6.73
C GLY A 203 -11.24 -5.10 -8.17
N MET A 204 -10.79 -3.86 -8.34
CA MET A 204 -10.45 -3.28 -9.63
C MET A 204 -8.98 -3.53 -9.94
N GLU A 205 -8.65 -3.95 -11.17
CA GLU A 205 -7.25 -4.00 -11.62
C GLU A 205 -6.60 -2.61 -11.52
N ASN A 206 -5.27 -2.56 -11.50
CA ASN A 206 -4.58 -1.28 -11.32
C ASN A 206 -4.97 -0.26 -12.40
N TRP A 207 -5.33 0.92 -11.94
CA TRP A 207 -5.54 2.11 -12.77
C TRP A 207 -4.88 3.31 -12.09
N GLY A 208 -3.97 3.99 -12.78
CA GLY A 208 -3.30 5.17 -12.27
C GLY A 208 -3.31 6.32 -13.28
N SER A 209 -3.40 7.56 -12.78
CA SER A 209 -3.46 8.77 -13.61
C SER A 209 -2.16 9.05 -14.34
N MET A 210 -1.02 8.69 -13.77
CA MET A 210 0.28 8.90 -14.39
C MET A 210 0.44 8.03 -15.64
N LYS A 211 1.04 8.59 -16.70
CA LYS A 211 1.22 7.94 -18.02
C LYS A 211 1.84 6.54 -17.96
N ARG A 212 2.74 6.30 -17.02
CA ARG A 212 3.49 5.04 -16.87
C ARG A 212 2.73 3.96 -16.10
N MET A 213 1.60 4.32 -15.46
CA MET A 213 0.84 3.37 -14.66
C MET A 213 -0.04 2.49 -15.54
N PRO A 214 -0.23 1.21 -15.19
CA PRO A 214 -1.22 0.36 -15.81
C PRO A 214 -2.60 1.01 -15.74
N ARG A 215 -3.39 0.91 -16.81
CA ARG A 215 -4.76 1.42 -16.90
C ARG A 215 -5.71 0.30 -17.27
N LYS A 216 -5.73 -0.77 -16.46
CA LYS A 216 -6.52 -1.98 -16.70
C LYS A 216 -7.83 -1.98 -15.89
N GLY A 217 -7.92 -1.12 -14.87
CA GLY A 217 -9.09 -1.02 -14.00
C GLY A 217 -10.34 -0.55 -14.74
N ASP A 218 -11.44 -1.26 -14.51
CA ASP A 218 -12.77 -1.02 -15.09
C ASP A 218 -13.85 -1.21 -14.01
N VAL A 219 -14.41 -0.09 -13.55
CA VAL A 219 -15.45 -0.08 -12.50
C VAL A 219 -16.71 -0.85 -12.95
N LYS A 220 -17.14 -0.67 -14.22
CA LYS A 220 -18.35 -1.32 -14.75
C LYS A 220 -18.19 -2.82 -14.80
N LYS A 221 -17.03 -3.30 -15.26
CA LYS A 221 -16.70 -4.73 -15.27
C LYS A 221 -16.63 -5.28 -13.84
N THR A 222 -15.99 -4.55 -12.93
CA THR A 222 -15.82 -4.93 -11.52
C THR A 222 -17.16 -5.16 -10.83
N LEU A 223 -18.16 -4.33 -11.13
CA LEU A 223 -19.49 -4.38 -10.51
C LEU A 223 -20.57 -5.06 -11.40
N ALA A 224 -20.14 -5.68 -12.51
CA ALA A 224 -21.08 -6.32 -13.45
C ALA A 224 -21.94 -7.39 -12.77
N GLY A 225 -23.26 -7.31 -12.95
CA GLY A 225 -24.22 -8.25 -12.35
C GLY A 225 -24.72 -7.89 -10.96
N LEU A 226 -24.20 -6.83 -10.33
CA LEU A 226 -24.84 -6.25 -9.14
C LEU A 226 -26.08 -5.44 -9.59
N SER A 227 -27.20 -5.66 -8.91
CA SER A 227 -28.40 -4.87 -9.17
C SER A 227 -28.22 -3.47 -8.59
N PRO A 228 -28.41 -2.40 -9.37
CA PRO A 228 -28.41 -1.03 -8.85
C PRO A 228 -29.46 -0.81 -7.73
N ASP A 229 -30.59 -1.52 -7.82
CA ASP A 229 -31.69 -1.41 -6.85
C ASP A 229 -31.38 -2.08 -5.51
N SER A 230 -30.41 -2.99 -5.44
CA SER A 230 -30.02 -3.65 -4.19
C SER A 230 -29.11 -2.78 -3.32
N CYS A 231 -28.55 -1.70 -3.85
CA CYS A 231 -27.64 -0.74 -3.22
C CYS A 231 -26.76 -1.38 -2.11
N PRO A 232 -25.93 -2.38 -2.44
CA PRO A 232 -25.16 -3.09 -1.44
C PRO A 232 -24.08 -2.17 -0.86
N PHE A 233 -23.70 -2.44 0.41
CA PHE A 233 -22.49 -1.84 0.96
C PHE A 233 -21.26 -2.38 0.21
N ILE A 234 -20.52 -1.49 -0.45
CA ILE A 234 -19.38 -1.85 -1.31
C ILE A 234 -18.07 -1.38 -0.68
N ILE A 235 -17.15 -2.31 -0.52
CA ILE A 235 -15.74 -2.07 -0.23
C ILE A 235 -14.98 -2.22 -1.54
N MET A 236 -14.50 -1.12 -2.10
CA MET A 236 -13.72 -1.10 -3.34
C MET A 236 -12.23 -1.21 -3.04
N LEU A 237 -11.56 -2.14 -3.69
CA LEU A 237 -10.11 -2.30 -3.63
C LEU A 237 -9.51 -1.74 -4.92
N GLN A 238 -8.58 -0.80 -4.80
CA GLN A 238 -7.86 -0.22 -5.91
C GLN A 238 -6.47 0.23 -5.45
N HIS A 239 -5.44 -0.23 -6.13
CA HIS A 239 -4.07 0.01 -5.68
C HIS A 239 -3.67 1.49 -5.71
N ASP A 240 -3.78 2.15 -6.87
CA ASP A 240 -3.37 3.56 -7.05
C ASP A 240 -4.51 4.51 -6.62
N PRO A 241 -4.32 5.35 -5.60
CA PRO A 241 -5.38 6.21 -5.05
C PRO A 241 -5.91 7.25 -6.04
N SER A 242 -5.17 7.59 -7.10
CA SER A 242 -5.64 8.55 -8.12
C SER A 242 -6.89 8.06 -8.86
N ALA A 243 -7.15 6.75 -8.88
CA ALA A 243 -8.38 6.20 -9.45
C ALA A 243 -9.63 6.58 -8.66
N TRP A 244 -9.50 6.97 -7.40
CA TRP A 244 -10.67 7.29 -6.57
C TRP A 244 -11.44 8.50 -7.11
N ASP A 245 -10.77 9.64 -7.31
CA ASP A 245 -11.39 10.85 -7.87
C ASP A 245 -11.75 10.68 -9.35
N GLU A 246 -10.92 9.97 -10.15
CA GLU A 246 -11.07 9.93 -11.60
C GLU A 246 -11.98 8.81 -12.12
N LYS A 247 -12.16 7.73 -11.34
CA LYS A 247 -12.91 6.54 -11.74
C LYS A 247 -13.99 6.12 -10.76
N ILE A 248 -13.62 5.92 -9.48
CA ILE A 248 -14.51 5.29 -8.51
C ILE A 248 -15.63 6.23 -8.11
N LEU A 249 -15.32 7.46 -7.73
CA LEU A 249 -16.33 8.44 -7.35
C LEU A 249 -17.34 8.76 -8.45
N PRO A 250 -16.94 8.94 -9.75
CA PRO A 250 -17.89 9.20 -10.82
C PRO A 250 -18.70 7.97 -11.27
N GLU A 251 -18.14 6.76 -11.16
CA GLU A 251 -18.70 5.58 -11.82
C GLU A 251 -19.44 4.60 -10.89
N CYS A 252 -19.27 4.71 -9.55
CA CYS A 252 -19.98 3.85 -8.59
C CYS A 252 -20.23 4.54 -7.25
N GLN A 253 -20.98 3.87 -6.35
CA GLN A 253 -21.36 4.36 -5.02
C GLN A 253 -20.66 3.53 -3.92
N ALA A 254 -19.39 3.13 -4.11
CA ALA A 254 -18.65 2.43 -3.06
C ALA A 254 -18.50 3.32 -1.82
N GLN A 255 -18.93 2.83 -0.67
CA GLN A 255 -18.87 3.55 0.61
C GLN A 255 -17.46 3.65 1.15
N LEU A 256 -16.66 2.59 0.97
CA LEU A 256 -15.29 2.52 1.42
C LEU A 256 -14.38 2.08 0.26
N THR A 257 -13.32 2.83 -0.01
CA THR A 257 -12.24 2.45 -0.93
C THR A 257 -10.95 2.25 -0.15
N LEU A 258 -10.21 1.18 -0.46
CA LEU A 258 -8.93 0.84 0.16
C LEU A 258 -7.85 0.85 -0.92
N SER A 259 -6.78 1.61 -0.67
CA SER A 259 -5.66 1.80 -1.62
C SER A 259 -4.30 1.68 -0.91
N GLY A 260 -3.23 1.64 -1.69
CA GLY A 260 -1.83 1.66 -1.25
C GLY A 260 -0.97 2.56 -2.15
N HIS A 261 0.09 1.99 -2.76
CA HIS A 261 0.89 2.57 -3.84
C HIS A 261 1.88 3.66 -3.46
N THR A 262 1.50 4.61 -2.62
CA THR A 262 2.29 5.84 -2.38
C THR A 262 3.46 5.64 -1.44
N HIS A 263 3.38 4.61 -0.58
CA HIS A 263 4.27 4.36 0.55
C HIS A 263 4.40 5.55 1.53
N GLY A 264 3.56 6.58 1.42
CA GLY A 264 3.80 7.87 2.05
C GLY A 264 5.18 8.44 1.66
N GLY A 265 5.69 8.10 0.45
CA GLY A 265 7.04 8.44 0.00
C GLY A 265 8.17 7.83 0.85
N GLN A 266 7.88 6.88 1.75
CA GLN A 266 8.81 6.25 2.70
C GLN A 266 9.50 7.26 3.64
N PHE A 267 9.04 8.50 3.64
CA PHE A 267 9.62 9.61 4.39
C PHE A 267 8.54 10.56 4.86
N GLU A 268 8.57 10.90 6.14
CA GLU A 268 7.76 11.97 6.70
C GLU A 268 8.57 12.79 7.70
N LEU A 269 8.44 14.10 7.60
CA LEU A 269 9.02 15.02 8.55
C LEU A 269 8.05 16.17 8.82
N PHE A 270 7.63 16.33 10.09
CA PHE A 270 6.67 17.34 10.52
C PHE A 270 5.35 17.35 9.72
N GLY A 271 4.81 16.16 9.40
CA GLY A 271 3.57 16.01 8.65
C GLY A 271 3.70 16.21 7.14
N TRP A 272 4.92 16.43 6.63
CA TRP A 272 5.17 16.53 5.20
C TRP A 272 5.84 15.27 4.65
N SER A 273 5.32 14.79 3.53
CA SER A 273 5.89 13.68 2.76
C SER A 273 6.12 14.09 1.30
N PRO A 274 7.19 13.59 0.65
CA PRO A 274 7.40 13.82 -0.79
C PRO A 274 6.29 13.22 -1.66
N ALA A 275 5.54 12.23 -1.17
CA ALA A 275 4.39 11.69 -1.88
C ALA A 275 3.31 12.75 -2.17
N SER A 276 3.17 13.77 -1.31
CA SER A 276 2.24 14.90 -1.48
C SER A 276 2.51 15.75 -2.72
N LEU A 277 3.70 15.65 -3.32
CA LEU A 277 4.03 16.33 -4.57
C LEU A 277 3.43 15.65 -5.80
N SER A 278 3.04 14.37 -5.68
CA SER A 278 2.55 13.56 -6.79
C SER A 278 1.12 13.08 -6.60
N TYR A 279 0.70 12.91 -5.35
CA TYR A 279 -0.61 12.39 -4.97
C TYR A 279 -1.30 13.32 -3.98
N LYS A 280 -2.52 13.70 -4.29
CA LYS A 280 -3.38 14.49 -3.38
C LYS A 280 -3.74 13.65 -2.16
N GLU A 281 -4.16 12.41 -2.39
CA GLU A 281 -4.45 11.39 -1.38
C GLU A 281 -3.24 10.45 -1.26
N TRP A 282 -2.25 10.83 -0.45
CA TRP A 282 -1.01 10.07 -0.35
C TRP A 282 -0.91 9.17 0.89
N GLY A 283 -1.84 9.27 1.84
CA GLY A 283 -1.86 8.45 3.06
C GLY A 283 -3.01 8.81 3.98
N GLY A 284 -3.53 7.81 4.73
CA GLY A 284 -4.60 7.98 5.68
C GLY A 284 -5.98 8.17 5.05
N TRP A 285 -6.89 8.79 5.80
CA TRP A 285 -8.29 8.96 5.42
C TRP A 285 -8.54 10.20 4.58
N THR A 286 -9.38 10.05 3.55
CA THR A 286 -10.01 11.14 2.80
C THR A 286 -11.50 10.86 2.68
N TYR A 287 -12.33 11.89 2.89
CA TYR A 287 -13.80 11.81 2.84
C TYR A 287 -14.34 12.75 1.79
N LYS A 288 -15.30 12.30 0.99
CA LYS A 288 -15.99 13.09 -0.03
C LYS A 288 -17.35 12.49 -0.34
N ASP A 289 -18.39 13.32 -0.34
CA ASP A 289 -19.76 12.94 -0.70
C ASP A 289 -20.28 11.70 0.08
N GLY A 290 -20.01 11.65 1.40
CA GLY A 290 -20.42 10.54 2.27
C GLY A 290 -19.62 9.23 2.07
N ARG A 291 -18.61 9.25 1.21
CA ARG A 291 -17.74 8.11 0.89
C ARG A 291 -16.33 8.32 1.41
N ALA A 292 -15.62 7.24 1.68
CA ALA A 292 -14.27 7.29 2.22
C ALA A 292 -13.26 6.56 1.35
N LEU A 293 -12.05 7.09 1.33
CA LEU A 293 -10.83 6.43 0.86
C LEU A 293 -9.86 6.31 2.03
N TYR A 294 -9.27 5.14 2.20
CA TYR A 294 -8.08 4.96 3.02
C TYR A 294 -6.89 4.57 2.14
N VAL A 295 -5.81 5.31 2.24
CA VAL A 295 -4.55 5.04 1.54
C VAL A 295 -3.53 4.53 2.54
N SER A 296 -3.17 3.24 2.44
CA SER A 296 -2.11 2.66 3.26
C SER A 296 -0.73 3.15 2.81
N THR A 297 0.15 3.40 3.78
CA THR A 297 1.55 3.74 3.52
C THR A 297 2.43 2.51 3.29
N GLY A 298 1.81 1.32 3.22
CA GLY A 298 2.45 0.08 2.82
C GLY A 298 3.23 -0.63 3.93
N LEU A 299 3.29 -1.95 3.83
CA LEU A 299 4.00 -2.82 4.77
C LEU A 299 5.51 -2.82 4.53
N GLY A 300 5.90 -3.04 3.28
CA GLY A 300 7.29 -3.10 2.84
C GLY A 300 7.81 -1.75 2.35
N ALA A 301 8.70 -1.77 1.39
CA ALA A 301 9.27 -0.57 0.80
C ALA A 301 9.87 -0.87 -0.57
N LEU A 302 9.85 0.10 -1.46
CA LEU A 302 10.49 0.00 -2.77
C LEU A 302 12.02 -0.14 -2.64
N ILE A 303 12.59 0.53 -1.64
CA ILE A 303 13.97 0.38 -1.17
C ILE A 303 13.94 0.19 0.35
N PRO A 304 14.86 -0.60 0.95
CA PRO A 304 14.86 -0.88 2.39
C PRO A 304 15.27 0.35 3.21
N PHE A 305 14.41 1.36 3.23
CA PHE A 305 14.59 2.63 3.93
C PHE A 305 13.22 3.21 4.29
N ARG A 306 13.04 3.63 5.54
CA ARG A 306 11.88 4.41 6.00
C ARG A 306 12.31 5.40 7.08
N LEU A 307 11.87 6.64 7.00
CA LEU A 307 12.18 7.66 8.00
C LEU A 307 10.93 8.47 8.33
N GLY A 308 10.45 8.36 9.58
CA GLY A 308 9.21 8.98 10.03
C GLY A 308 7.92 8.34 9.48
N MET A 309 8.05 7.28 8.67
CA MET A 309 6.95 6.58 8.00
C MET A 309 7.16 5.06 8.17
N PRO A 310 6.77 4.45 9.30
CA PRO A 310 6.92 3.01 9.55
C PRO A 310 6.11 2.16 8.55
N GLY A 311 6.39 0.85 8.50
CA GLY A 311 5.52 -0.10 7.82
C GLY A 311 4.16 -0.14 8.52
N GLU A 312 3.07 -0.31 7.75
CA GLU A 312 1.70 -0.14 8.24
C GLU A 312 0.85 -1.40 8.05
N ILE A 313 0.10 -1.74 9.08
CA ILE A 313 -1.05 -2.65 9.06
C ILE A 313 -2.25 -1.85 9.58
N VAL A 314 -3.39 -1.96 8.91
CA VAL A 314 -4.59 -1.17 9.25
C VAL A 314 -5.74 -2.10 9.60
N GLN A 315 -6.29 -1.97 10.80
CA GLN A 315 -7.57 -2.58 11.17
C GLN A 315 -8.67 -1.55 11.05
N ILE A 316 -9.68 -1.84 10.24
CA ILE A 316 -10.91 -1.04 10.12
C ILE A 316 -12.06 -1.88 10.66
N THR A 317 -12.73 -1.38 11.70
CA THR A 317 -13.94 -1.97 12.23
C THR A 317 -15.14 -1.25 11.63
N LEU A 318 -15.98 -1.98 10.90
CA LEU A 318 -17.21 -1.42 10.35
C LEU A 318 -18.23 -1.21 11.46
N LYS A 319 -18.90 -0.05 11.48
CA LYS A 319 -19.92 0.34 12.45
C LYS A 319 -21.17 0.84 11.75
N SER A 320 -22.32 0.32 12.15
CA SER A 320 -23.61 0.84 11.71
C SER A 320 -24.04 2.02 12.58
N SER A 321 -24.36 3.17 11.96
CA SER A 321 -24.86 4.34 12.70
C SER A 321 -26.29 4.16 13.23
N ASN A 322 -27.00 3.09 12.82
CA ASN A 322 -28.39 2.83 13.22
C ASN A 322 -28.54 2.30 14.67
N PHE A 323 -27.51 2.41 15.54
CA PHE A 323 -27.53 1.88 16.91
C PHE A 323 -27.45 2.93 18.01
N GLU A 324 -27.46 4.23 17.71
CA GLU A 324 -27.66 5.25 18.74
C GLU A 324 -29.16 5.55 18.90
N HIS A 325 -29.88 4.65 19.55
CA HIS A 325 -31.16 4.97 20.26
C HIS A 325 -31.43 3.95 21.36
#